data_282c4a250ec78d7eb1c7ab97be9ae98c
#
_entry.id   282c4a250ec78d7eb1c7ab97be9ae98c
#
_cell.length_a   1.000
_cell.length_b   1.000
_cell.length_c   1.000
_cell.angle_alpha   90.00
_cell.angle_beta   90.00
_cell.angle_gamma   90.00
#
_symmetry.space_group_name_H-M   'P 1'
#
loop_
_entity.id
_entity.type
_entity.pdbx_description
1 polymer ?
#
loop_
_entity_poly.entity_id
_entity_poly.type
_entity_poly.pdbx_seq_one_letter_code
_entity_poly.pdbx_strand_id
1 'polypeptide(L)'
;MASHLSPLEPDDFRQRAAELLAPLYGARSEEVLRRLLRLIDAQGAGLRHRHGARQTLWSEQDQWLIVYGDSLLDADKPPLAVLDEFLSKRLKTVFSGVHVLPFFPWSSDDGFSVIHYREVDPKLGDWRDIRRLASHHDLMVDLVLNHVSRESLWFADYLGGNLPGRDYFIEMDPDTDLSEVVRPRSSPLLVPVSTRRGVRHLWATFSEDQIDLNFANPDVLLEFVGIMLYYVEQGVRMIRLDAIAYLWKEIGTSCIHLPQTHAVVRLLRAILDFVAPGTLLITETNVPH
;
A
#
# COMPACT_ATOMS: atom_id res chain seq x y z
N MET A 1 3.13 -16.30 -23.14
CA MET A 1 2.56 -17.52 -22.50
C MET A 1 1.77 -17.05 -21.29
N ALA A 2 0.43 -17.16 -21.31
CA ALA A 2 -0.38 -16.87 -20.15
C ALA A 2 -0.13 -17.94 -19.10
N SER A 3 0.45 -17.58 -17.97
CA SER A 3 0.63 -18.51 -16.86
C SER A 3 -0.74 -18.80 -16.26
N HIS A 4 -1.16 -20.06 -16.32
CA HIS A 4 -2.28 -20.53 -15.51
C HIS A 4 -1.90 -20.36 -14.05
N LEU A 5 -2.60 -19.46 -13.35
CA LEU A 5 -2.42 -19.27 -11.93
C LEU A 5 -3.29 -20.29 -11.19
N SER A 6 -2.66 -21.35 -10.73
CA SER A 6 -3.25 -22.12 -9.64
C SER A 6 -2.98 -21.38 -8.33
N PRO A 7 -3.97 -21.24 -7.43
CA PRO A 7 -3.73 -20.71 -6.09
C PRO A 7 -2.61 -21.51 -5.41
N LEU A 8 -1.81 -20.83 -4.58
CA LEU A 8 -0.85 -21.53 -3.73
C LEU A 8 -1.60 -22.44 -2.76
N GLU A 9 -1.09 -23.68 -2.61
CA GLU A 9 -1.59 -24.58 -1.58
C GLU A 9 -1.23 -24.05 -0.18
N PRO A 10 -2.03 -24.36 0.85
CA PRO A 10 -1.81 -23.83 2.20
C PRO A 10 -0.43 -24.08 2.79
N ASP A 11 0.11 -25.29 2.58
CA ASP A 11 1.43 -25.66 3.11
C ASP A 11 2.55 -24.94 2.35
N ASP A 12 2.45 -24.83 1.03
CA ASP A 12 3.41 -24.09 0.18
C ASP A 12 3.42 -22.60 0.55
N PHE A 13 2.23 -22.02 0.76
CA PHE A 13 2.12 -20.63 1.21
C PHE A 13 2.79 -20.44 2.58
N ARG A 14 2.50 -21.33 3.54
CA ARG A 14 3.06 -21.25 4.88
C ARG A 14 4.58 -21.34 4.88
N GLN A 15 5.14 -22.28 4.11
CA GLN A 15 6.58 -22.41 3.97
C GLN A 15 7.19 -21.14 3.36
N ARG A 16 6.65 -20.67 2.24
CA ARG A 16 7.13 -19.46 1.54
C ARG A 16 7.04 -18.21 2.42
N ALA A 17 5.95 -18.04 3.16
CA ALA A 17 5.80 -16.93 4.10
C ALA A 17 6.85 -17.00 5.23
N ALA A 18 7.13 -18.18 5.78
CA ALA A 18 8.16 -18.38 6.80
C ALA A 18 9.54 -17.99 6.27
N GLU A 19 9.91 -18.45 5.07
CA GLU A 19 11.18 -18.12 4.42
C GLU A 19 11.36 -16.62 4.18
N LEU A 20 10.28 -15.90 3.83
CA LEU A 20 10.30 -14.46 3.58
C LEU A 20 10.30 -13.63 4.88
N LEU A 21 9.67 -14.11 5.94
CA LEU A 21 9.63 -13.42 7.23
C LEU A 21 10.94 -13.58 8.04
N ALA A 22 11.68 -14.68 7.82
CA ALA A 22 12.91 -14.95 8.56
C ALA A 22 13.96 -13.83 8.43
N PRO A 23 14.32 -13.33 7.23
CA PRO A 23 15.29 -12.23 7.09
C PRO A 23 14.76 -10.88 7.60
N LEU A 24 13.44 -10.70 7.74
CA LEU A 24 12.83 -9.47 8.22
C LEU A 24 12.81 -9.38 9.75
N TYR A 25 12.48 -10.47 10.41
CA TYR A 25 12.14 -10.44 11.85
C TYR A 25 12.93 -11.44 12.71
N GLY A 26 13.84 -12.23 12.12
CA GLY A 26 14.73 -13.12 12.86
C GLY A 26 13.98 -14.03 13.84
N ALA A 27 14.33 -13.98 15.12
CA ALA A 27 13.72 -14.80 16.17
C ALA A 27 12.20 -14.58 16.35
N ARG A 28 11.66 -13.42 15.89
CA ARG A 28 10.22 -13.12 15.96
C ARG A 28 9.44 -13.65 14.76
N SER A 29 10.08 -14.15 13.71
CA SER A 29 9.46 -14.52 12.44
C SER A 29 8.33 -15.54 12.60
N GLU A 30 8.49 -16.52 13.50
CA GLU A 30 7.46 -17.54 13.75
C GLU A 30 6.21 -16.97 14.44
N GLU A 31 6.37 -16.03 15.35
CA GLU A 31 5.26 -15.29 15.97
C GLU A 31 4.51 -14.47 14.91
N VAL A 32 5.27 -13.74 14.08
CA VAL A 32 4.71 -12.92 13.00
C VAL A 32 3.96 -13.79 11.99
N LEU A 33 4.50 -14.96 11.63
CA LEU A 33 3.82 -15.92 10.75
C LEU A 33 2.48 -16.37 11.34
N ARG A 34 2.43 -16.73 12.62
CA ARG A 34 1.16 -17.12 13.27
C ARG A 34 0.12 -16.00 13.26
N ARG A 35 0.56 -14.76 13.44
CA ARG A 35 -0.32 -13.57 13.38
C ARG A 35 -0.79 -13.31 11.96
N LEU A 36 0.09 -13.42 10.98
CA LEU A 36 -0.23 -13.29 9.56
C LEU A 36 -1.29 -14.32 9.14
N LEU A 37 -1.10 -15.60 9.49
CA LEU A 37 -2.06 -16.66 9.17
C LEU A 37 -3.44 -16.37 9.76
N ARG A 38 -3.53 -15.93 11.02
CA ARG A 38 -4.80 -15.52 11.64
C ARG A 38 -5.47 -14.36 10.93
N LEU A 39 -4.69 -13.35 10.52
CA LEU A 39 -5.20 -12.21 9.75
C LEU A 39 -5.79 -12.66 8.40
N ILE A 40 -5.07 -13.54 7.70
CA ILE A 40 -5.52 -14.11 6.43
C ILE A 40 -6.78 -14.96 6.60
N ASP A 41 -6.84 -15.77 7.65
CA ASP A 41 -8.04 -16.58 7.94
C ASP A 41 -9.26 -15.69 8.24
N ALA A 42 -9.05 -14.57 8.95
CA ALA A 42 -10.12 -13.65 9.30
C ALA A 42 -10.65 -12.82 8.12
N GLN A 43 -9.76 -12.37 7.23
CA GLN A 43 -10.10 -11.43 6.16
C GLN A 43 -10.02 -12.05 4.76
N GLY A 44 -9.18 -13.06 4.55
CA GLY A 44 -8.91 -13.66 3.24
C GLY A 44 -9.85 -14.82 2.86
N ALA A 45 -10.53 -15.44 3.83
CA ALA A 45 -11.38 -16.62 3.55
C ALA A 45 -12.49 -16.33 2.53
N GLY A 46 -13.12 -15.13 2.60
CA GLY A 46 -14.14 -14.69 1.64
C GLY A 46 -13.58 -14.36 0.25
N LEU A 47 -12.30 -14.03 0.15
CA LEU A 47 -11.68 -13.61 -1.12
C LEU A 47 -11.41 -14.79 -2.04
N ARG A 48 -11.02 -15.95 -1.50
CA ARG A 48 -10.77 -17.18 -2.28
C ARG A 48 -11.99 -17.63 -3.09
N HIS A 49 -13.19 -17.35 -2.62
CA HIS A 49 -14.42 -17.72 -3.31
C HIS A 49 -14.88 -16.69 -4.34
N ARG A 50 -14.48 -15.42 -4.18
CA ARG A 50 -14.92 -14.32 -5.06
C ARG A 50 -14.01 -14.14 -6.27
N HIS A 51 -12.73 -14.33 -6.11
CA HIS A 51 -11.73 -14.18 -7.16
C HIS A 51 -11.43 -15.53 -7.81
N GLY A 52 -12.43 -16.12 -8.48
CA GLY A 52 -12.23 -17.31 -9.32
C GLY A 52 -11.05 -17.07 -10.28
N ALA A 53 -10.24 -18.10 -10.50
CA ALA A 53 -9.06 -18.02 -11.33
C ALA A 53 -9.44 -17.49 -12.72
N ARG A 54 -9.07 -16.25 -13.04
CA ARG A 54 -9.06 -15.79 -14.44
C ARG A 54 -8.03 -16.65 -15.18
N GLN A 55 -8.37 -17.09 -16.38
CA GLN A 55 -7.45 -17.88 -17.20
C GLN A 55 -6.24 -17.06 -17.65
N THR A 56 -6.37 -15.73 -17.72
CA THR A 56 -5.30 -14.79 -18.08
C THR A 56 -5.27 -13.63 -17.11
N LEU A 57 -4.07 -13.21 -16.67
CA LEU A 57 -3.89 -12.05 -15.81
C LEU A 57 -4.01 -10.73 -16.57
N TRP A 58 -3.48 -10.72 -17.77
CA TRP A 58 -3.44 -9.56 -18.68
C TRP A 58 -3.31 -10.05 -20.13
N SER A 59 -3.61 -9.18 -21.05
CA SER A 59 -3.44 -9.39 -22.49
C SER A 59 -2.99 -8.11 -23.19
N GLU A 60 -2.58 -8.21 -24.44
CA GLU A 60 -2.22 -7.07 -25.29
C GLU A 60 -3.41 -6.15 -25.59
N GLN A 61 -4.61 -6.57 -25.26
CA GLN A 61 -5.83 -5.77 -25.42
C GLN A 61 -6.15 -4.90 -24.21
N ASP A 62 -5.41 -5.09 -23.10
CA ASP A 62 -5.65 -4.31 -21.88
C ASP A 62 -5.14 -2.88 -22.06
N GLN A 63 -6.04 -1.93 -21.87
CA GLN A 63 -5.77 -0.51 -21.88
C GLN A 63 -6.23 0.11 -20.58
N TRP A 64 -5.36 0.90 -19.96
CA TRP A 64 -5.59 1.51 -18.66
C TRP A 64 -5.66 3.02 -18.75
N LEU A 65 -6.71 3.61 -18.18
CA LEU A 65 -6.84 5.04 -17.97
C LEU A 65 -6.32 5.37 -16.57
N ILE A 66 -5.42 6.35 -16.46
CA ILE A 66 -4.99 6.92 -15.19
C ILE A 66 -5.73 8.23 -14.97
N VAL A 67 -6.35 8.41 -13.81
CA VAL A 67 -7.26 9.54 -13.54
C VAL A 67 -7.32 9.83 -12.04
N TYR A 68 -7.49 11.10 -11.69
CA TYR A 68 -7.91 11.49 -10.34
C TYR A 68 -9.42 11.30 -10.16
N GLY A 69 -9.84 11.04 -8.92
CA GLY A 69 -11.25 10.81 -8.60
C GLY A 69 -12.16 12.03 -8.90
N ASP A 70 -11.60 13.24 -8.93
CA ASP A 70 -12.27 14.51 -9.22
C ASP A 70 -12.01 15.07 -10.63
N SER A 71 -11.44 14.27 -11.53
CA SER A 71 -11.18 14.71 -12.92
C SER A 71 -12.44 15.10 -13.69
N LEU A 72 -13.59 14.63 -13.23
CA LEU A 72 -14.91 14.95 -13.78
C LEU A 72 -15.84 15.39 -12.65
N LEU A 73 -16.47 16.54 -12.82
CA LEU A 73 -17.36 17.12 -11.82
C LEU A 73 -18.78 17.30 -12.39
N ASP A 74 -19.75 17.11 -11.51
CA ASP A 74 -21.17 17.40 -11.74
C ASP A 74 -21.70 18.03 -10.43
N ALA A 75 -22.57 19.03 -10.53
CA ALA A 75 -23.08 19.77 -9.37
C ALA A 75 -23.89 18.88 -8.39
N ASP A 76 -24.50 17.82 -8.91
CA ASP A 76 -25.50 17.03 -8.18
C ASP A 76 -25.01 15.64 -7.76
N LYS A 77 -23.75 15.27 -8.13
CA LYS A 77 -23.24 13.92 -7.91
C LYS A 77 -21.82 13.91 -7.33
N PRO A 78 -21.47 12.90 -6.49
CA PRO A 78 -20.09 12.68 -6.12
C PRO A 78 -19.19 12.46 -7.34
N PRO A 79 -17.97 13.02 -7.38
CA PRO A 79 -17.05 12.92 -8.51
C PRO A 79 -16.79 11.47 -8.97
N LEU A 80 -16.61 10.53 -8.05
CA LEU A 80 -16.42 9.11 -8.40
C LEU A 80 -17.64 8.49 -9.10
N ALA A 81 -18.86 8.93 -8.74
CA ALA A 81 -20.07 8.49 -9.43
C ALA A 81 -20.16 9.09 -10.85
N VAL A 82 -19.71 10.34 -11.04
CA VAL A 82 -19.62 10.98 -12.36
C VAL A 82 -18.60 10.27 -13.24
N LEU A 83 -17.45 9.95 -12.67
CA LEU A 83 -16.39 9.19 -13.36
C LEU A 83 -16.89 7.83 -13.84
N ASP A 84 -17.53 7.05 -12.94
CA ASP A 84 -18.08 5.74 -13.30
C ASP A 84 -19.14 5.86 -14.43
N GLU A 85 -20.06 6.83 -14.34
CA GLU A 85 -21.06 7.06 -15.34
C GLU A 85 -20.44 7.43 -16.70
N PHE A 86 -19.45 8.29 -16.72
CA PHE A 86 -18.74 8.69 -17.94
C PHE A 86 -18.03 7.51 -18.59
N LEU A 87 -17.23 6.77 -17.82
CA LEU A 87 -16.50 5.62 -18.31
C LEU A 87 -17.45 4.54 -18.87
N SER A 88 -18.47 4.18 -18.10
CA SER A 88 -19.42 3.12 -18.48
C SER A 88 -20.27 3.48 -19.70
N LYS A 89 -20.60 4.77 -19.91
CA LYS A 89 -21.45 5.20 -21.03
C LYS A 89 -20.66 5.60 -22.27
N ARG A 90 -19.45 6.16 -22.11
CA ARG A 90 -18.71 6.77 -23.21
C ARG A 90 -17.47 5.99 -23.63
N LEU A 91 -16.83 5.28 -22.68
CA LEU A 91 -15.52 4.68 -22.89
C LEU A 91 -15.47 3.18 -22.55
N LYS A 92 -16.63 2.54 -22.36
CA LYS A 92 -16.74 1.12 -21.94
C LYS A 92 -15.94 0.14 -22.80
N THR A 93 -15.81 0.42 -24.11
CA THR A 93 -15.10 -0.43 -25.07
C THR A 93 -13.67 0.05 -25.35
N VAL A 94 -13.25 1.15 -24.74
CA VAL A 94 -11.93 1.76 -24.97
C VAL A 94 -10.93 1.30 -23.90
N PHE A 95 -11.34 1.33 -22.63
CA PHE A 95 -10.47 0.97 -21.51
C PHE A 95 -10.99 -0.30 -20.82
N SER A 96 -10.10 -1.27 -20.61
CA SER A 96 -10.36 -2.47 -19.80
C SER A 96 -10.22 -2.17 -18.32
N GLY A 97 -9.33 -1.25 -17.96
CA GLY A 97 -9.04 -0.88 -16.58
C GLY A 97 -8.94 0.63 -16.35
N VAL A 98 -9.11 1.01 -15.09
CA VAL A 98 -8.93 2.39 -14.62
C VAL A 98 -8.06 2.40 -13.38
N HIS A 99 -7.02 3.22 -13.39
CA HIS A 99 -6.22 3.57 -12.23
C HIS A 99 -6.77 4.87 -11.66
N VAL A 100 -7.45 4.78 -10.53
CA VAL A 100 -7.84 5.95 -9.76
C VAL A 100 -6.71 6.25 -8.79
N LEU A 101 -6.03 7.38 -9.00
CA LEU A 101 -4.98 7.89 -8.12
C LEU A 101 -5.52 8.12 -6.72
N PRO A 102 -4.68 8.27 -5.67
CA PRO A 102 -5.13 8.18 -4.30
C PRO A 102 -6.39 8.99 -4.02
N PHE A 103 -7.44 8.29 -3.62
CA PHE A 103 -8.78 8.84 -3.36
C PHE A 103 -9.14 8.83 -1.88
N PHE A 104 -8.16 8.59 -1.03
CA PHE A 104 -8.29 8.57 0.42
C PHE A 104 -8.25 9.99 0.98
N PRO A 105 -8.69 10.25 2.24
CA PRO A 105 -8.37 11.50 2.93
C PRO A 105 -6.84 11.71 2.96
N TRP A 106 -6.40 12.90 2.58
CA TRP A 106 -4.99 13.25 2.43
C TRP A 106 -4.71 14.69 2.86
N SER A 107 -3.44 15.00 3.13
CA SER A 107 -3.01 16.35 3.57
C SER A 107 -2.16 17.08 2.52
N SER A 108 -1.40 16.36 1.70
CA SER A 108 -0.51 16.96 0.69
C SER A 108 -0.16 15.96 -0.42
N ASP A 109 0.65 16.41 -1.39
CA ASP A 109 1.21 15.62 -2.48
C ASP A 109 0.13 14.94 -3.35
N ASP A 110 -0.95 15.69 -3.64
CA ASP A 110 -2.06 15.26 -4.52
C ASP A 110 -2.63 13.87 -4.17
N GLY A 111 -2.74 13.57 -2.87
CA GLY A 111 -3.27 12.31 -2.36
C GLY A 111 -2.23 11.34 -1.83
N PHE A 112 -0.94 11.52 -2.12
CA PHE A 112 0.13 10.60 -1.70
C PHE A 112 0.59 10.80 -0.24
N SER A 113 0.07 11.80 0.48
CA SER A 113 0.19 11.92 1.93
C SER A 113 -1.11 11.48 2.59
N VAL A 114 -1.29 10.17 2.75
CA VAL A 114 -2.56 9.56 3.16
C VAL A 114 -2.82 9.78 4.65
N ILE A 115 -4.02 10.26 5.00
CA ILE A 115 -4.47 10.38 6.39
C ILE A 115 -5.11 9.07 6.87
N HIS A 116 -5.98 8.46 6.05
CA HIS A 116 -6.72 7.27 6.43
C HIS A 116 -6.91 6.29 5.26
N TYR A 117 -6.31 5.10 5.34
CA TYR A 117 -6.27 4.13 4.23
C TYR A 117 -7.58 3.39 3.96
N ARG A 118 -8.52 3.36 4.92
CA ARG A 118 -9.78 2.61 4.79
C ARG A 118 -11.00 3.50 4.57
N GLU A 119 -10.78 4.78 4.31
CA GLU A 119 -11.83 5.75 3.98
C GLU A 119 -11.62 6.30 2.58
N VAL A 120 -12.71 6.62 1.90
CA VAL A 120 -12.69 7.45 0.69
C VAL A 120 -12.84 8.90 1.13
N ASP A 121 -12.12 9.83 0.50
CA ASP A 121 -12.31 11.25 0.76
C ASP A 121 -13.80 11.60 0.54
N PRO A 122 -14.51 12.11 1.56
CA PRO A 122 -15.93 12.44 1.43
C PRO A 122 -16.25 13.42 0.31
N LYS A 123 -15.28 14.19 -0.15
CA LYS A 123 -15.43 15.09 -1.30
C LYS A 123 -15.54 14.34 -2.62
N LEU A 124 -15.01 13.11 -2.70
CA LEU A 124 -15.00 12.29 -3.91
C LEU A 124 -16.18 11.32 -3.96
N GLY A 125 -16.64 10.83 -2.80
CA GLY A 125 -17.69 9.83 -2.70
C GLY A 125 -17.46 8.85 -1.56
N ASP A 126 -17.81 7.59 -1.76
CA ASP A 126 -17.59 6.54 -0.77
C ASP A 126 -17.23 5.18 -1.41
N TRP A 127 -17.02 4.15 -0.57
CA TRP A 127 -16.69 2.80 -1.05
C TRP A 127 -17.77 2.16 -1.94
N ARG A 128 -19.01 2.65 -1.94
CA ARG A 128 -20.05 2.16 -2.88
C ARG A 128 -19.73 2.61 -4.29
N ASP A 129 -19.22 3.84 -4.46
CA ASP A 129 -18.82 4.36 -5.76
C ASP A 129 -17.59 3.60 -6.29
N ILE A 130 -16.60 3.34 -5.43
CA ILE A 130 -15.42 2.52 -5.75
C ILE A 130 -15.83 1.10 -6.18
N ARG A 131 -16.70 0.43 -5.42
CA ARG A 131 -17.21 -0.91 -5.78
C ARG A 131 -17.98 -0.92 -7.08
N ARG A 132 -18.75 0.15 -7.37
CA ARG A 132 -19.47 0.29 -8.62
C ARG A 132 -18.49 0.42 -9.79
N LEU A 133 -17.47 1.26 -9.66
CA LEU A 133 -16.41 1.39 -10.65
C LEU A 133 -15.70 0.04 -10.91
N ALA A 134 -15.34 -0.67 -9.84
CA ALA A 134 -14.74 -2.00 -9.91
C ALA A 134 -15.65 -3.08 -10.55
N SER A 135 -16.96 -2.89 -10.52
CA SER A 135 -17.90 -3.81 -11.18
C SER A 135 -17.98 -3.63 -12.72
N HIS A 136 -17.55 -2.47 -13.21
CA HIS A 136 -17.58 -2.14 -14.63
C HIS A 136 -16.21 -2.22 -15.31
N HIS A 137 -15.13 -1.99 -14.56
CA HIS A 137 -13.76 -1.92 -15.05
C HIS A 137 -12.82 -2.65 -14.10
N ASP A 138 -11.71 -3.17 -14.60
CA ASP A 138 -10.60 -3.59 -13.74
C ASP A 138 -10.06 -2.35 -13.00
N LEU A 139 -10.13 -2.34 -11.68
CA LEU A 139 -9.74 -1.18 -10.87
C LEU A 139 -8.32 -1.34 -10.37
N MET A 140 -7.48 -0.33 -10.59
CA MET A 140 -6.17 -0.18 -9.96
C MET A 140 -6.21 0.96 -8.94
N VAL A 141 -5.57 0.74 -7.80
CA VAL A 141 -5.41 1.73 -6.72
C VAL A 141 -3.98 1.75 -6.20
N ASP A 142 -3.60 2.88 -5.62
CA ASP A 142 -2.31 3.01 -4.94
C ASP A 142 -2.38 2.49 -3.51
N LEU A 143 -1.33 1.80 -3.09
CA LEU A 143 -1.05 1.49 -1.70
C LEU A 143 0.26 2.20 -1.32
N VAL A 144 0.12 3.34 -0.63
CA VAL A 144 1.23 4.17 -0.17
C VAL A 144 1.82 3.54 1.08
N LEU A 145 2.86 2.71 0.91
CA LEU A 145 3.42 1.89 1.99
C LEU A 145 4.51 2.59 2.79
N ASN A 146 5.30 3.43 2.12
CA ASN A 146 6.52 3.97 2.72
C ASN A 146 6.26 4.96 3.83
N HIS A 147 5.19 5.75 3.74
CA HIS A 147 4.93 6.89 4.61
C HIS A 147 3.44 7.13 4.82
N VAL A 148 3.13 8.00 5.77
CA VAL A 148 1.77 8.43 6.09
C VAL A 148 1.77 9.92 6.44
N SER A 149 0.63 10.58 6.29
CA SER A 149 0.44 11.99 6.67
C SER A 149 0.66 12.22 8.17
N ARG A 150 1.21 13.39 8.50
CA ARG A 150 1.26 13.90 9.87
C ARG A 150 -0.13 14.16 10.50
N GLU A 151 -1.18 14.19 9.69
CA GLU A 151 -2.56 14.31 10.16
C GLU A 151 -3.22 12.96 10.43
N SER A 152 -2.52 11.84 10.22
CA SER A 152 -3.05 10.51 10.48
C SER A 152 -3.25 10.23 11.97
N LEU A 153 -4.20 9.34 12.29
CA LEU A 153 -4.41 8.87 13.66
C LEU A 153 -3.17 8.18 14.22
N TRP A 154 -2.41 7.47 13.39
CA TRP A 154 -1.16 6.83 13.82
C TRP A 154 -0.14 7.86 14.26
N PHE A 155 -0.06 9.00 13.57
CA PHE A 155 0.84 10.07 13.98
C PHE A 155 0.35 10.78 15.26
N ALA A 156 -0.96 10.98 15.40
CA ALA A 156 -1.54 11.49 16.64
C ALA A 156 -1.25 10.58 17.84
N ASP A 157 -1.36 9.26 17.67
CA ASP A 157 -0.97 8.27 18.66
C ASP A 157 0.52 8.38 19.00
N TYR A 158 1.38 8.53 17.99
CA TYR A 158 2.82 8.73 18.19
C TYR A 158 3.11 9.96 19.05
N LEU A 159 2.49 11.11 18.73
CA LEU A 159 2.64 12.35 19.50
C LEU A 159 2.21 12.17 20.96
N GLY A 160 1.12 11.45 21.18
CA GLY A 160 0.55 11.14 22.48
C GLY A 160 1.28 10.04 23.24
N GLY A 161 2.14 9.26 22.57
CA GLY A 161 2.79 8.07 23.13
C GLY A 161 1.86 6.86 23.25
N ASN A 162 0.78 6.82 22.48
CA ASN A 162 -0.23 5.77 22.47
C ASN A 162 0.07 4.69 21.43
N LEU A 163 -0.38 3.47 21.67
CA LEU A 163 -0.41 2.38 20.67
C LEU A 163 -1.62 2.57 19.73
N PRO A 164 -1.53 2.13 18.48
CA PRO A 164 -0.37 1.48 17.86
C PRO A 164 0.69 2.46 17.34
N GLY A 165 0.33 3.71 17.06
CA GLY A 165 1.18 4.68 16.37
C GLY A 165 2.50 4.98 17.05
N ARG A 166 2.59 4.84 18.38
CA ARG A 166 3.83 5.06 19.15
C ARG A 166 5.05 4.33 18.55
N ASP A 167 4.84 3.13 18.03
CA ASP A 167 5.91 2.24 17.57
C ASP A 167 5.95 2.11 16.02
N TYR A 168 5.17 2.93 15.29
CA TYR A 168 5.03 2.85 13.84
C TYR A 168 6.05 3.68 13.06
N PHE A 169 6.74 4.62 13.71
CA PHE A 169 7.63 5.56 13.04
C PHE A 169 9.10 5.31 13.38
N ILE A 170 9.98 5.84 12.53
CA ILE A 170 11.43 5.69 12.67
C ILE A 170 11.98 6.91 13.36
N GLU A 171 12.32 6.77 14.64
CA GLU A 171 13.07 7.78 15.39
C GLU A 171 14.58 7.61 15.13
N MET A 172 15.28 8.74 14.96
CA MET A 172 16.72 8.75 14.74
C MET A 172 17.39 9.85 15.57
N ASP A 173 18.60 9.59 16.00
CA ASP A 173 19.44 10.63 16.60
C ASP A 173 19.84 11.62 15.49
N PRO A 174 19.66 12.96 15.69
CA PRO A 174 20.01 13.95 14.67
C PRO A 174 21.50 13.94 14.28
N ASP A 175 22.39 13.42 15.12
CA ASP A 175 23.82 13.32 14.86
C ASP A 175 24.21 12.01 14.12
N THR A 176 23.23 11.15 13.78
CA THR A 176 23.48 9.92 13.03
C THR A 176 24.02 10.24 11.63
N ASP A 177 25.10 9.56 11.24
CA ASP A 177 25.62 9.67 9.87
C ASP A 177 24.65 8.99 8.87
N LEU A 178 24.01 9.81 8.05
CA LEU A 178 23.06 9.41 7.02
C LEU A 178 23.56 9.76 5.61
N SER A 179 24.87 9.99 5.45
CA SER A 179 25.49 10.44 4.19
C SER A 179 25.33 9.44 3.04
N GLU A 180 25.19 8.15 3.34
CA GLU A 180 25.00 7.09 2.34
C GLU A 180 23.54 6.95 1.87
N VAL A 181 22.58 7.58 2.56
CA VAL A 181 21.16 7.44 2.23
C VAL A 181 20.82 8.12 0.90
N VAL A 182 20.28 7.35 -0.03
CA VAL A 182 19.85 7.83 -1.34
C VAL A 182 18.35 8.13 -1.31
N ARG A 183 17.97 9.33 -1.75
CA ARG A 183 16.57 9.75 -1.84
C ARG A 183 16.36 10.82 -2.92
N PRO A 184 15.13 11.00 -3.42
CA PRO A 184 14.84 11.90 -4.55
C PRO A 184 14.58 13.36 -4.13
N ARG A 185 14.84 13.74 -2.89
CA ARG A 185 14.54 15.08 -2.34
C ARG A 185 15.76 15.70 -1.66
N SER A 186 15.84 17.04 -1.71
CA SER A 186 16.89 17.83 -1.04
C SER A 186 16.47 18.37 0.33
N SER A 187 15.20 18.24 0.73
CA SER A 187 14.72 18.62 2.06
C SER A 187 15.43 17.83 3.17
N PRO A 188 15.49 18.29 4.43
CA PRO A 188 16.05 17.53 5.52
C PRO A 188 15.41 16.13 5.63
N LEU A 189 16.26 15.09 5.82
CA LEU A 189 15.77 13.72 5.96
C LEU A 189 15.11 13.49 7.32
N LEU A 190 15.64 14.11 8.37
CA LEU A 190 15.10 14.04 9.72
C LEU A 190 14.30 15.31 10.03
N VAL A 191 13.06 15.11 10.46
CA VAL A 191 12.15 16.20 10.81
C VAL A 191 11.96 16.24 12.33
N PRO A 192 12.23 17.39 12.99
CA PRO A 192 11.98 17.53 14.43
C PRO A 192 10.48 17.61 14.71
N VAL A 193 10.03 16.82 15.68
CA VAL A 193 8.63 16.72 16.09
C VAL A 193 8.52 16.81 17.61
N SER A 194 7.63 17.69 18.09
CA SER A 194 7.32 17.81 19.51
C SER A 194 6.34 16.70 19.93
N THR A 195 6.77 15.88 20.90
CA THR A 195 5.96 14.77 21.44
C THR A 195 5.83 14.91 22.96
N ARG A 196 4.98 14.09 23.58
CA ARG A 196 4.90 13.99 25.05
C ARG A 196 6.25 13.55 25.68
N ARG A 197 7.14 12.89 24.90
CA ARG A 197 8.46 12.44 25.32
C ARG A 197 9.57 13.47 25.03
N GLY A 198 9.22 14.72 24.67
CA GLY A 198 10.12 15.75 24.19
C GLY A 198 10.26 15.77 22.67
N VAL A 199 11.22 16.55 22.16
CA VAL A 199 11.51 16.60 20.73
C VAL A 199 12.10 15.28 20.26
N ARG A 200 11.58 14.75 19.16
CA ARG A 200 12.06 13.57 18.46
C ARG A 200 12.35 13.92 17.02
N HIS A 201 13.32 13.25 16.42
CA HIS A 201 13.62 13.41 14.98
C HIS A 201 13.13 12.19 14.23
N LEU A 202 12.23 12.40 13.29
CA LEU A 202 11.60 11.35 12.53
C LEU A 202 12.10 11.33 11.09
N TRP A 203 12.21 10.14 10.55
CA TRP A 203 12.59 9.92 9.16
C TRP A 203 11.47 10.34 8.22
N ALA A 204 11.80 11.17 7.22
CA ALA A 204 10.89 11.66 6.19
C ALA A 204 11.59 11.67 4.83
N THR A 205 11.44 10.59 4.09
CA THR A 205 12.12 10.42 2.79
C THR A 205 11.72 11.50 1.79
N PHE A 206 10.45 11.89 1.74
CA PHE A 206 9.90 12.77 0.70
C PHE A 206 9.67 14.20 1.18
N SER A 207 8.84 14.40 2.19
CA SER A 207 8.53 15.73 2.73
C SER A 207 8.29 15.65 4.24
N GLU A 208 8.27 16.81 4.90
CA GLU A 208 7.99 16.90 6.33
C GLU A 208 6.57 16.44 6.73
N ASP A 209 5.64 16.38 5.78
CA ASP A 209 4.28 15.87 5.98
C ASP A 209 4.19 14.35 5.77
N GLN A 210 5.10 13.75 5.04
CA GLN A 210 5.14 12.33 4.70
C GLN A 210 6.13 11.60 5.60
N ILE A 211 5.65 11.17 6.78
CA ILE A 211 6.51 10.52 7.79
C ILE A 211 6.64 9.04 7.50
N ASP A 212 7.89 8.56 7.37
CA ASP A 212 8.18 7.18 7.01
C ASP A 212 7.78 6.19 8.10
N LEU A 213 7.23 5.06 7.65
CA LEU A 213 6.76 3.98 8.49
C LEU A 213 7.86 2.94 8.74
N ASN A 214 7.88 2.40 9.95
CA ASN A 214 8.89 1.45 10.41
C ASN A 214 8.49 0.01 10.10
N PHE A 215 8.84 -0.50 8.94
CA PHE A 215 8.59 -1.91 8.56
C PHE A 215 9.45 -2.93 9.32
N ALA A 216 10.47 -2.51 10.07
CA ALA A 216 11.15 -3.39 11.04
C ALA A 216 10.22 -3.74 12.24
N ASN A 217 9.14 -2.97 12.44
CA ASN A 217 8.05 -3.34 13.33
C ASN A 217 7.04 -4.21 12.56
N PRO A 218 6.86 -5.50 12.93
CA PRO A 218 5.92 -6.38 12.23
C PRO A 218 4.46 -5.94 12.32
N ASP A 219 4.08 -5.09 13.28
CA ASP A 219 2.72 -4.56 13.38
C ASP A 219 2.40 -3.65 12.19
N VAL A 220 3.37 -2.90 11.70
CA VAL A 220 3.23 -2.09 10.48
C VAL A 220 3.00 -2.98 9.26
N LEU A 221 3.80 -4.04 9.09
CA LEU A 221 3.59 -4.98 7.98
C LEU A 221 2.20 -5.62 8.03
N LEU A 222 1.78 -6.11 9.20
CA LEU A 222 0.47 -6.77 9.34
C LEU A 222 -0.69 -5.81 9.11
N GLU A 223 -0.56 -4.55 9.52
CA GLU A 223 -1.54 -3.51 9.24
C GLU A 223 -1.70 -3.30 7.73
N PHE A 224 -0.59 -3.17 6.99
CA PHE A 224 -0.63 -3.01 5.54
C PHE A 224 -1.12 -4.25 4.79
N VAL A 225 -0.86 -5.44 5.30
CA VAL A 225 -1.50 -6.67 4.78
C VAL A 225 -3.01 -6.57 4.95
N GLY A 226 -3.50 -6.15 6.11
CA GLY A 226 -4.93 -5.95 6.34
C GLY A 226 -5.56 -4.89 5.42
N ILE A 227 -4.86 -3.78 5.16
CA ILE A 227 -5.31 -2.75 4.20
C ILE A 227 -5.35 -3.32 2.78
N MET A 228 -4.32 -4.04 2.36
CA MET A 228 -4.26 -4.68 1.05
C MET A 228 -5.43 -5.66 0.83
N LEU A 229 -5.70 -6.52 1.81
CA LEU A 229 -6.83 -7.46 1.76
C LEU A 229 -8.18 -6.74 1.72
N TYR A 230 -8.31 -5.64 2.47
CA TYR A 230 -9.50 -4.80 2.44
C TYR A 230 -9.73 -4.20 1.04
N TYR A 231 -8.69 -3.71 0.35
CA TYR A 231 -8.84 -3.19 -1.02
C TYR A 231 -9.29 -4.28 -1.99
N VAL A 232 -8.71 -5.47 -1.89
CA VAL A 232 -9.15 -6.62 -2.70
C VAL A 232 -10.62 -6.97 -2.43
N GLU A 233 -11.05 -6.89 -1.18
CA GLU A 233 -12.47 -7.09 -0.81
C GLU A 233 -13.39 -6.05 -1.45
N GLN A 234 -12.93 -4.81 -1.63
CA GLN A 234 -13.68 -3.76 -2.31
C GLN A 234 -13.72 -3.93 -3.85
N GLY A 235 -13.07 -4.96 -4.40
CA GLY A 235 -13.07 -5.27 -5.83
C GLY A 235 -11.85 -4.77 -6.59
N VAL A 236 -10.83 -4.29 -5.88
CA VAL A 236 -9.57 -3.86 -6.51
C VAL A 236 -8.89 -5.03 -7.19
N ARG A 237 -8.55 -4.84 -8.47
CA ARG A 237 -7.93 -5.84 -9.34
C ARG A 237 -6.41 -5.70 -9.39
N MET A 238 -5.91 -4.49 -9.25
CA MET A 238 -4.48 -4.19 -9.33
C MET A 238 -4.11 -3.18 -8.24
N ILE A 239 -2.99 -3.43 -7.58
CA ILE A 239 -2.46 -2.56 -6.54
C ILE A 239 -1.09 -2.06 -6.97
N ARG A 240 -0.94 -0.74 -7.05
CA ARG A 240 0.35 -0.09 -7.26
C ARG A 240 0.99 0.19 -5.90
N LEU A 241 2.15 -0.38 -5.67
CA LEU A 241 2.96 -0.14 -4.48
C LEU A 241 3.76 1.14 -4.68
N ASP A 242 3.28 2.22 -4.08
CA ASP A 242 3.90 3.55 -4.18
C ASP A 242 5.18 3.60 -3.34
N ALA A 243 6.21 4.30 -3.87
CA ALA A 243 7.49 4.56 -3.20
C ALA A 243 8.17 3.32 -2.59
N ILE A 244 7.87 2.13 -3.11
CA ILE A 244 8.24 0.83 -2.52
C ILE A 244 9.75 0.64 -2.37
N ALA A 245 10.55 1.28 -3.21
CA ALA A 245 12.01 1.16 -3.18
C ALA A 245 12.62 1.59 -1.84
N TYR A 246 11.97 2.49 -1.12
CA TYR A 246 12.46 3.11 0.12
C TYR A 246 11.95 2.44 1.39
N LEU A 247 11.23 1.33 1.30
CA LEU A 247 10.45 0.76 2.41
C LEU A 247 11.28 0.39 3.64
N TRP A 248 12.49 -0.18 3.44
CA TRP A 248 13.34 -0.62 4.55
C TRP A 248 14.51 0.33 4.76
N LYS A 249 14.81 0.65 6.04
CA LYS A 249 15.93 1.50 6.43
C LYS A 249 16.94 0.71 7.25
N GLU A 250 18.21 0.82 6.86
CA GLU A 250 19.34 0.22 7.56
C GLU A 250 20.51 1.19 7.50
N ILE A 251 20.95 1.68 8.66
CA ILE A 251 22.02 2.68 8.74
C ILE A 251 23.33 2.12 8.19
N GLY A 252 24.10 2.94 7.48
CA GLY A 252 25.29 2.52 6.75
C GLY A 252 25.01 1.86 5.40
N THR A 253 23.79 2.05 4.88
CA THR A 253 23.39 1.62 3.53
C THR A 253 22.71 2.75 2.77
N SER A 254 22.46 2.52 1.47
CA SER A 254 21.72 3.47 0.63
C SER A 254 20.23 3.61 1.02
N CYS A 255 19.68 2.74 1.84
CA CYS A 255 18.25 2.67 2.22
C CYS A 255 17.28 2.64 1.03
N ILE A 256 17.75 2.14 -0.12
CA ILE A 256 16.93 1.95 -1.33
C ILE A 256 17.20 0.55 -1.90
N HIS A 257 16.15 -0.13 -2.34
CA HIS A 257 16.22 -1.48 -2.93
C HIS A 257 16.87 -2.54 -2.03
N LEU A 258 16.77 -2.41 -0.73
CA LEU A 258 17.36 -3.37 0.20
C LEU A 258 16.71 -4.76 0.07
N PRO A 259 17.45 -5.84 0.39
CA PRO A 259 16.91 -7.21 0.35
C PRO A 259 15.61 -7.39 1.13
N GLN A 260 15.48 -6.69 2.25
CA GLN A 260 14.29 -6.70 3.10
C GLN A 260 13.08 -6.09 2.37
N THR A 261 13.26 -5.00 1.63
CA THR A 261 12.21 -4.43 0.76
C THR A 261 11.70 -5.46 -0.24
N HIS A 262 12.62 -6.17 -0.91
CA HIS A 262 12.25 -7.24 -1.84
C HIS A 262 11.53 -8.41 -1.14
N ALA A 263 11.93 -8.76 0.09
CA ALA A 263 11.25 -9.80 0.86
C ALA A 263 9.81 -9.41 1.19
N VAL A 264 9.56 -8.14 1.57
CA VAL A 264 8.19 -7.62 1.79
C VAL A 264 7.36 -7.71 0.52
N VAL A 265 7.87 -7.23 -0.63
CA VAL A 265 7.14 -7.29 -1.91
C VAL A 265 6.77 -8.73 -2.29
N ARG A 266 7.74 -9.66 -2.14
CA ARG A 266 7.50 -11.09 -2.41
C ARG A 266 6.48 -11.69 -1.45
N LEU A 267 6.47 -11.26 -0.19
CA LEU A 267 5.47 -11.70 0.79
C LEU A 267 4.06 -11.21 0.43
N LEU A 268 3.90 -9.93 0.06
CA LEU A 268 2.62 -9.38 -0.40
C LEU A 268 2.13 -10.14 -1.64
N ARG A 269 3.03 -10.45 -2.60
CA ARG A 269 2.68 -11.26 -3.77
C ARG A 269 2.24 -12.68 -3.36
N ALA A 270 2.98 -13.35 -2.46
CA ALA A 270 2.63 -14.69 -2.00
C ALA A 270 1.28 -14.73 -1.28
N ILE A 271 0.95 -13.70 -0.49
CA ILE A 271 -0.36 -13.57 0.15
C ILE A 271 -1.46 -13.48 -0.91
N LEU A 272 -1.29 -12.64 -1.94
CA LEU A 272 -2.29 -12.53 -3.01
C LEU A 272 -2.37 -13.80 -3.86
N ASP A 273 -1.26 -14.49 -4.14
CA ASP A 273 -1.26 -15.79 -4.83
C ASP A 273 -2.07 -16.84 -4.05
N PHE A 274 -2.13 -16.70 -2.73
CA PHE A 274 -2.85 -17.61 -1.87
C PHE A 274 -4.35 -17.26 -1.71
N VAL A 275 -4.69 -15.97 -1.57
CA VAL A 275 -6.09 -15.55 -1.25
C VAL A 275 -6.84 -14.95 -2.43
N ALA A 276 -6.15 -14.38 -3.41
CA ALA A 276 -6.73 -13.66 -4.53
C ALA A 276 -5.80 -13.71 -5.75
N PRO A 277 -5.51 -14.90 -6.31
CA PRO A 277 -4.48 -15.10 -7.35
C PRO A 277 -4.72 -14.27 -8.62
N GLY A 278 -5.94 -13.80 -8.81
CA GLY A 278 -6.28 -12.88 -9.89
C GLY A 278 -5.83 -11.43 -9.67
N THR A 279 -5.39 -11.02 -8.49
CA THR A 279 -4.98 -9.66 -8.20
C THR A 279 -3.53 -9.43 -8.60
N LEU A 280 -3.24 -8.32 -9.28
CA LEU A 280 -1.90 -7.93 -9.72
C LEU A 280 -1.25 -6.95 -8.75
N LEU A 281 0.09 -7.00 -8.66
CA LEU A 281 0.90 -5.96 -8.04
C LEU A 281 1.76 -5.28 -9.09
N ILE A 282 1.81 -3.95 -9.03
CA ILE A 282 2.76 -3.12 -9.79
C ILE A 282 3.61 -2.37 -8.77
N THR A 283 4.91 -2.31 -8.99
CA THR A 283 5.83 -1.54 -8.15
C THR A 283 6.19 -0.23 -8.85
N GLU A 284 6.17 0.87 -8.10
CA GLU A 284 6.80 2.10 -8.55
C GLU A 284 8.29 2.03 -8.21
N THR A 285 9.12 1.90 -9.23
CA THR A 285 10.57 1.83 -9.04
C THR A 285 11.29 2.57 -10.17
N ASN A 286 12.20 3.46 -9.79
CA ASN A 286 13.19 4.01 -10.71
C ASN A 286 14.44 3.13 -10.64
N VAL A 287 14.56 2.18 -11.56
CA VAL A 287 15.73 1.29 -11.63
C VAL A 287 16.66 1.86 -12.70
N PRO A 288 17.94 2.13 -12.38
CA PRO A 288 18.94 2.44 -13.41
C PRO A 288 19.03 1.28 -14.40
N HIS A 289 19.14 1.60 -15.68
CA HIS A 289 19.34 0.62 -16.75
C HIS A 289 20.72 -0.02 -16.66
#